data_ecda24d76f6035030e4a64b1a3cad238
#
_entry.id   ecda24d76f6035030e4a64b1a3cad238
#
_cell.length_a   1.000
_cell.length_b   1.000
_cell.length_c   1.000
_cell.angle_alpha   90.00
_cell.angle_beta   90.00
_cell.angle_gamma   90.00
#
_symmetry.space_group_name_H-M   'P 1'
#
loop_
_entity.id
_entity.type
_entity.pdbx_description
1 polymer ?
#
loop_
_entity_poly.entity_id
_entity_poly.type
_entity_poly.pdbx_seq_one_letter_code
_entity_poly.pdbx_strand_id
1 'polypeptide(L)'
;YTTILADYLKTYDIDSEKDYSFQIDKFTSAKELLSAYTKPETYHILFLDVEMPEITGIELAKKIRMLGDKNVRIVFVSHYPEYMQDSFDVQAFYYLSKPLNYNDFCIIIKKLIKSIEDSVIHKIIIPTNTHQKIIVNTDDIIYIEAIKTEKNALHFILKNDDVYCNGTINEWENKLGKTHFLTPYRGTLVNLNHIHIVEKTSLIMTNGDTLPLSRHYQKQVRSFFAKKTLNIFN
;
A
#
# COMPACT_ATOMS: atom_id res chain seq x y z
N TYR A 1 8.45 23.59 -16.13
CA TYR A 1 8.43 22.10 -16.06
C TYR A 1 7.04 21.53 -15.83
N THR A 2 6.15 22.20 -15.12
CA THR A 2 4.76 21.75 -14.91
C THR A 2 4.04 21.46 -16.22
N THR A 3 4.27 22.27 -17.26
CA THR A 3 3.68 22.07 -18.58
C THR A 3 4.29 20.83 -19.26
N ILE A 4 5.61 20.66 -19.21
CA ILE A 4 6.31 19.50 -19.80
C ILE A 4 5.83 18.20 -19.16
N LEU A 5 5.70 18.14 -17.83
CA LEU A 5 5.21 16.97 -17.12
C LEU A 5 3.76 16.63 -17.51
N ALA A 6 2.91 17.65 -17.64
CA ALA A 6 1.53 17.44 -18.05
C ALA A 6 1.44 16.95 -19.51
N ASP A 7 2.30 17.44 -20.40
CA ASP A 7 2.34 16.99 -21.79
C ASP A 7 2.89 15.54 -21.89
N TYR A 8 3.88 15.20 -21.07
CA TYR A 8 4.39 13.84 -20.98
C TYR A 8 3.33 12.86 -20.43
N LEU A 9 2.55 13.25 -19.42
CA LEU A 9 1.44 12.45 -18.91
C LEU A 9 0.36 12.22 -19.96
N LYS A 10 -0.01 13.26 -20.72
CA LYS A 10 -1.00 13.15 -21.81
C LYS A 10 -0.51 12.21 -22.92
N THR A 11 0.76 12.33 -23.30
CA THR A 11 1.37 11.46 -24.32
C THR A 11 1.38 10.01 -23.83
N TYR A 12 1.77 9.79 -22.57
CA TYR A 12 1.76 8.46 -21.98
C TYR A 12 0.35 7.85 -21.89
N ASP A 13 -0.67 8.65 -21.60
CA ASP A 13 -2.08 8.22 -21.53
C ASP A 13 -2.58 7.72 -22.90
N ILE A 14 -2.20 8.42 -23.99
CA ILE A 14 -2.51 8.02 -25.36
C ILE A 14 -1.81 6.71 -25.76
N ASP A 15 -0.54 6.55 -25.35
CA ASP A 15 0.30 5.40 -25.71
C ASP A 15 0.01 4.16 -24.84
N SER A 16 -0.74 4.31 -23.75
CA SER A 16 -1.05 3.20 -22.85
C SER A 16 -2.30 2.44 -23.30
N GLU A 17 -2.19 1.11 -23.49
CA GLU A 17 -3.32 0.22 -23.80
C GLU A 17 -4.21 -0.08 -22.58
N LYS A 18 -4.08 0.64 -21.46
CA LYS A 18 -4.77 0.37 -20.21
C LYS A 18 -5.98 1.28 -19.98
N ASP A 19 -7.01 0.74 -19.33
CA ASP A 19 -8.27 1.42 -18.95
C ASP A 19 -8.12 2.39 -17.76
N TYR A 20 -7.12 3.28 -17.76
CA TYR A 20 -7.03 4.36 -16.79
C TYR A 20 -6.69 5.70 -17.47
N SER A 21 -7.15 6.79 -16.89
CA SER A 21 -6.83 8.16 -17.33
C SER A 21 -6.26 8.99 -16.19
N PHE A 22 -5.40 9.95 -16.53
CA PHE A 22 -4.83 10.88 -15.55
C PHE A 22 -5.72 12.14 -15.44
N GLN A 23 -6.18 12.42 -14.21
CA GLN A 23 -6.66 13.75 -13.87
C GLN A 23 -5.48 14.58 -13.39
N ILE A 24 -5.20 15.70 -14.05
CA ILE A 24 -4.01 16.52 -13.82
C ILE A 24 -4.42 17.89 -13.34
N ASP A 25 -4.04 18.20 -12.09
CA ASP A 25 -4.14 19.54 -11.54
C ASP A 25 -2.77 20.21 -11.54
N LYS A 26 -2.72 21.50 -11.87
CA LYS A 26 -1.48 22.29 -11.94
C LYS A 26 -1.54 23.39 -10.91
N PHE A 27 -0.49 23.50 -10.11
CA PHE A 27 -0.33 24.52 -9.09
C PHE A 27 0.91 25.38 -9.37
N THR A 28 0.81 26.66 -9.11
CA THR A 28 1.89 27.65 -9.33
C THR A 28 2.63 27.96 -8.04
N SER A 29 2.06 27.59 -6.88
CA SER A 29 2.65 27.82 -5.57
C SER A 29 2.33 26.71 -4.58
N ALA A 30 3.18 26.58 -3.57
CA ALA A 30 2.95 25.66 -2.45
C ALA A 30 1.65 25.98 -1.68
N LYS A 31 1.32 27.25 -1.54
CA LYS A 31 0.10 27.73 -0.87
C LYS A 31 -1.15 27.26 -1.61
N GLU A 32 -1.14 27.36 -2.93
CA GLU A 32 -2.25 26.93 -3.78
C GLU A 32 -2.49 25.41 -3.63
N LEU A 33 -1.43 24.59 -3.72
CA LEU A 33 -1.52 23.15 -3.50
C LEU A 33 -2.04 22.80 -2.10
N LEU A 34 -1.50 23.43 -1.04
CA LEU A 34 -1.96 23.18 0.34
C LEU A 34 -3.43 23.58 0.54
N SER A 35 -3.91 24.63 -0.12
CA SER A 35 -5.32 25.03 -0.05
C SER A 35 -6.25 24.02 -0.73
N ALA A 36 -5.77 23.35 -1.78
CA ALA A 36 -6.49 22.26 -2.47
C ALA A 36 -6.42 20.94 -1.71
N TYR A 37 -5.47 20.79 -0.78
CA TYR A 37 -5.23 19.55 -0.02
C TYR A 37 -6.20 19.45 1.17
N THR A 38 -7.45 19.05 0.91
CA THR A 38 -8.53 19.08 1.92
C THR A 38 -8.50 17.92 2.90
N LYS A 39 -7.88 16.78 2.51
CA LYS A 39 -7.77 15.54 3.30
C LYS A 39 -6.61 14.70 2.78
N PRO A 40 -6.11 13.72 3.55
CA PRO A 40 -5.21 12.69 3.04
C PRO A 40 -5.78 11.99 1.81
N GLU A 41 -4.91 11.51 0.92
CA GLU A 41 -5.26 10.84 -0.33
C GLU A 41 -6.06 11.73 -1.33
N THR A 42 -5.95 13.05 -1.23
CA THR A 42 -6.52 13.98 -2.24
C THR A 42 -5.87 13.76 -3.60
N TYR A 43 -4.57 13.46 -3.61
CA TYR A 43 -3.80 13.12 -4.82
C TYR A 43 -3.10 11.78 -4.66
N HIS A 44 -3.00 11.02 -5.75
CA HIS A 44 -2.25 9.76 -5.76
C HIS A 44 -0.76 10.00 -5.98
N ILE A 45 -0.41 11.01 -6.78
CA ILE A 45 0.95 11.36 -7.17
C ILE A 45 1.12 12.88 -7.08
N LEU A 46 2.25 13.32 -6.55
CA LEU A 46 2.68 14.71 -6.58
C LEU A 46 4.05 14.81 -7.25
N PHE A 47 4.17 15.65 -8.26
CA PHE A 47 5.44 16.10 -8.80
C PHE A 47 5.76 17.47 -8.21
N LEU A 48 6.83 17.57 -7.43
CA LEU A 48 7.21 18.79 -6.73
C LEU A 48 8.59 19.26 -7.23
N ASP A 49 8.67 20.52 -7.62
CA ASP A 49 9.98 21.17 -7.76
C ASP A 49 10.57 21.35 -6.36
N VAL A 50 11.85 21.10 -6.19
CA VAL A 50 12.55 21.35 -4.92
C VAL A 50 12.68 22.86 -4.68
N GLU A 51 13.05 23.60 -5.72
CA GLU A 51 13.17 25.06 -5.63
C GLU A 51 11.87 25.74 -6.02
N MET A 52 11.18 26.24 -5.03
CA MET A 52 9.97 27.03 -5.18
C MET A 52 10.05 28.30 -4.34
N PRO A 53 9.35 29.40 -4.75
CA PRO A 53 9.22 30.60 -3.91
C PRO A 53 8.57 30.26 -2.57
N GLU A 54 8.93 31.00 -1.53
CA GLU A 54 8.42 30.96 -0.16
C GLU A 54 8.84 29.73 0.65
N ILE A 55 8.56 28.53 0.18
CA ILE A 55 8.98 27.27 0.81
C ILE A 55 9.48 26.28 -0.23
N THR A 56 10.44 25.46 0.16
CA THR A 56 10.97 24.41 -0.70
C THR A 56 9.95 23.28 -0.92
N GLY A 57 10.13 22.51 -2.02
CA GLY A 57 9.32 21.32 -2.25
C GLY A 57 9.42 20.28 -1.13
N ILE A 58 10.59 20.20 -0.48
CA ILE A 58 10.81 19.30 0.66
C ILE A 58 10.01 19.76 1.89
N GLU A 59 10.00 21.05 2.18
CA GLU A 59 9.18 21.60 3.27
C GLU A 59 7.68 21.42 3.00
N LEU A 60 7.26 21.59 1.74
CA LEU A 60 5.89 21.31 1.32
C LEU A 60 5.54 19.83 1.53
N ALA A 61 6.42 18.93 1.13
CA ALA A 61 6.24 17.48 1.35
C ALA A 61 6.14 17.13 2.85
N LYS A 62 6.97 17.74 3.71
CA LYS A 62 6.87 17.58 5.18
C LYS A 62 5.50 18.01 5.69
N LYS A 63 4.98 19.15 5.23
CA LYS A 63 3.62 19.62 5.61
C LYS A 63 2.54 18.63 5.18
N ILE A 64 2.62 18.07 3.97
CA ILE A 64 1.67 17.04 3.48
C ILE A 64 1.73 15.78 4.34
N ARG A 65 2.94 15.31 4.72
CA ARG A 65 3.09 14.17 5.65
C ARG A 65 2.51 14.47 7.03
N MET A 66 2.64 15.72 7.53
CA MET A 66 2.03 16.16 8.80
C MET A 66 0.50 16.19 8.74
N LEU A 67 -0.11 16.42 7.58
CA LEU A 67 -1.56 16.28 7.37
C LEU A 67 -2.05 14.83 7.42
N GLY A 68 -1.13 13.86 7.63
CA GLY A 68 -1.46 12.44 7.77
C GLY A 68 -1.42 11.66 6.46
N ASP A 69 -1.11 12.29 5.33
CA ASP A 69 -1.01 11.58 4.05
C ASP A 69 0.34 10.88 3.91
N LYS A 70 0.34 9.59 4.23
CA LYS A 70 1.50 8.69 4.05
C LYS A 70 1.50 7.98 2.70
N ASN A 71 0.37 8.01 1.99
CA ASN A 71 0.13 7.20 0.79
C ASN A 71 0.42 7.93 -0.52
N VAL A 72 0.36 9.26 -0.55
CA VAL A 72 0.69 10.01 -1.76
C VAL A 72 2.15 9.78 -2.19
N ARG A 73 2.35 9.42 -3.46
CA ARG A 73 3.69 9.20 -4.04
C ARG A 73 4.26 10.56 -4.43
N ILE A 74 5.29 10.99 -3.73
CA ILE A 74 5.97 12.26 -3.98
C ILE A 74 7.17 11.98 -4.88
N VAL A 75 7.25 12.67 -6.01
CA VAL A 75 8.39 12.68 -6.92
C VAL A 75 8.94 14.08 -6.98
N PHE A 76 10.17 14.24 -6.56
CA PHE A 76 10.86 15.51 -6.73
C PHE A 76 11.44 15.66 -8.12
N VAL A 77 11.42 16.89 -8.64
CA VAL A 77 11.97 17.24 -9.96
C VAL A 77 12.85 18.47 -9.76
N SER A 78 14.19 18.33 -9.90
CA SER A 78 15.11 19.41 -9.57
C SER A 78 16.37 19.39 -10.42
N HIS A 79 17.06 20.54 -10.50
CA HIS A 79 18.42 20.64 -11.02
C HIS A 79 19.50 20.27 -9.99
N TYR A 80 19.15 20.14 -8.72
CA TYR A 80 20.06 20.09 -7.58
C TYR A 80 20.07 18.70 -6.93
N PRO A 81 21.04 17.83 -7.29
CA PRO A 81 21.13 16.46 -6.75
C PRO A 81 21.42 16.40 -5.25
N GLU A 82 21.98 17.48 -4.66
CA GLU A 82 22.29 17.57 -3.23
C GLU A 82 21.07 17.43 -2.33
N TYR A 83 19.89 17.80 -2.79
CA TYR A 83 18.63 17.62 -2.03
C TYR A 83 18.09 16.20 -2.07
N MET A 84 18.75 15.28 -2.78
CA MET A 84 18.29 13.89 -2.84
C MET A 84 18.29 13.24 -1.45
N GLN A 85 19.26 13.54 -0.58
CA GLN A 85 19.30 13.04 0.78
C GLN A 85 18.08 13.49 1.61
N ASP A 86 17.72 14.76 1.52
CA ASP A 86 16.59 15.33 2.27
C ASP A 86 15.24 14.74 1.81
N SER A 87 15.17 14.22 0.58
CA SER A 87 13.97 13.59 0.06
C SER A 87 13.60 12.28 0.76
N PHE A 88 14.57 11.59 1.38
CA PHE A 88 14.31 10.37 2.16
C PHE A 88 13.54 10.67 3.46
N ASP A 89 13.73 11.83 4.09
CA ASP A 89 13.02 12.22 5.30
C ASP A 89 11.51 12.29 5.12
N VAL A 90 11.06 12.59 3.89
CA VAL A 90 9.64 12.69 3.52
C VAL A 90 9.14 11.44 2.82
N GLN A 91 9.95 10.36 2.79
CA GLN A 91 9.62 9.13 2.08
C GLN A 91 9.21 9.42 0.63
N ALA A 92 10.05 10.17 -0.08
CA ALA A 92 9.84 10.41 -1.50
C ALA A 92 9.88 9.08 -2.27
N PHE A 93 8.99 8.95 -3.24
CA PHE A 93 8.96 7.78 -4.12
C PHE A 93 10.13 7.79 -5.09
N TYR A 94 10.47 8.96 -5.62
CA TYR A 94 11.56 9.12 -6.55
C TYR A 94 12.09 10.57 -6.61
N TYR A 95 13.29 10.72 -7.18
CA TYR A 95 13.93 12.00 -7.47
C TYR A 95 14.34 12.04 -8.93
N LEU A 96 13.81 12.99 -9.70
CA LEU A 96 14.10 13.19 -11.11
C LEU A 96 14.98 14.43 -11.30
N SER A 97 16.11 14.25 -11.96
CA SER A 97 16.99 15.37 -12.32
C SER A 97 16.49 16.06 -13.59
N LYS A 98 16.54 17.38 -13.60
CA LYS A 98 16.34 18.17 -14.81
C LYS A 98 17.65 18.21 -15.63
N PRO A 99 17.59 18.19 -16.97
CA PRO A 99 16.41 18.22 -17.83
C PRO A 99 15.70 16.87 -17.88
N LEU A 100 14.35 16.90 -17.93
CA LEU A 100 13.53 15.69 -17.97
C LEU A 100 13.61 15.02 -19.35
N ASN A 101 13.82 13.72 -19.34
CA ASN A 101 13.74 12.87 -20.52
C ASN A 101 12.44 12.08 -20.50
N TYR A 102 11.73 11.99 -21.64
CA TYR A 102 10.46 11.29 -21.74
C TYR A 102 10.57 9.78 -21.40
N ASN A 103 11.64 9.12 -21.85
CA ASN A 103 11.82 7.69 -21.57
C ASN A 103 12.02 7.42 -20.07
N ASP A 104 12.84 8.24 -19.40
CA ASP A 104 13.04 8.13 -17.94
C ASP A 104 11.74 8.41 -17.19
N PHE A 105 11.00 9.41 -17.64
CA PHE A 105 9.66 9.73 -17.12
C PHE A 105 8.70 8.53 -17.24
N CYS A 106 8.64 7.87 -18.42
CA CYS A 106 7.79 6.70 -18.61
C CYS A 106 8.15 5.54 -17.68
N ILE A 107 9.44 5.32 -17.41
CA ILE A 107 9.89 4.29 -16.46
C ILE A 107 9.34 4.58 -15.06
N ILE A 108 9.41 5.84 -14.63
CA ILE A 108 8.94 6.24 -13.29
C ILE A 108 7.42 6.17 -13.20
N ILE A 109 6.68 6.63 -14.23
CA ILE A 109 5.22 6.52 -14.27
C ILE A 109 4.77 5.07 -14.16
N LYS A 110 5.40 4.13 -14.87
CA LYS A 110 5.10 2.70 -14.75
C LYS A 110 5.29 2.18 -13.32
N LYS A 111 6.38 2.58 -12.64
CA LYS A 111 6.63 2.22 -11.23
C LYS A 111 5.59 2.83 -10.29
N LEU A 112 5.21 4.10 -10.51
CA LEU A 112 4.20 4.81 -9.73
C LEU A 112 2.83 4.13 -9.84
N ILE A 113 2.38 3.87 -11.06
CA ILE A 113 1.11 3.18 -11.34
C ILE A 113 1.10 1.82 -10.65
N LYS A 114 2.14 1.02 -10.84
CA LYS A 114 2.25 -0.29 -10.19
C LYS A 114 2.18 -0.17 -8.67
N SER A 115 2.88 0.80 -8.08
CA SER A 115 2.84 1.05 -6.63
C SER A 115 1.44 1.44 -6.13
N ILE A 116 0.66 2.16 -6.94
CA ILE A 116 -0.72 2.54 -6.62
C ILE A 116 -1.62 1.30 -6.76
N GLU A 117 -1.53 0.56 -7.86
CA GLU A 117 -2.26 -0.69 -8.08
C GLU A 117 -2.01 -1.67 -6.92
N ASP A 118 -0.76 -1.89 -6.55
CA ASP A 118 -0.38 -2.76 -5.43
C ASP A 118 -1.02 -2.27 -4.11
N SER A 119 -1.10 -0.96 -3.87
CA SER A 119 -1.74 -0.43 -2.67
C SER A 119 -3.27 -0.54 -2.66
N VAL A 120 -3.90 -0.53 -3.83
CA VAL A 120 -5.37 -0.75 -3.97
C VAL A 120 -5.71 -2.23 -3.79
N ILE A 121 -4.86 -3.14 -4.26
CA ILE A 121 -5.02 -4.58 -4.05
C ILE A 121 -5.01 -4.95 -2.56
N HIS A 122 -4.39 -4.13 -1.72
CA HIS A 122 -4.39 -4.30 -0.26
C HIS A 122 -5.69 -3.85 0.43
N LYS A 123 -6.68 -3.27 -0.27
CA LYS A 123 -7.98 -2.91 0.31
C LYS A 123 -9.06 -3.89 -0.12
N ILE A 124 -9.80 -4.42 0.83
CA ILE A 124 -10.93 -5.31 0.59
C ILE A 124 -12.21 -4.76 1.23
N ILE A 125 -13.35 -5.15 0.65
CA ILE A 125 -14.65 -4.87 1.22
C ILE A 125 -15.14 -6.11 1.94
N ILE A 126 -15.42 -5.99 3.25
CA ILE A 126 -16.04 -7.03 4.08
C ILE A 126 -17.51 -6.65 4.26
N PRO A 127 -18.45 -7.45 3.72
CA PRO A 127 -19.88 -7.27 4.02
C PRO A 127 -20.15 -7.78 5.43
N THR A 128 -20.55 -6.91 6.35
CA THR A 128 -20.84 -7.30 7.73
C THR A 128 -22.21 -7.94 7.87
N ASN A 129 -22.43 -8.66 8.97
CA ASN A 129 -23.74 -9.25 9.30
C ASN A 129 -24.84 -8.19 9.51
N THR A 130 -24.47 -6.91 9.72
CA THR A 130 -25.36 -5.76 9.86
C THR A 130 -25.72 -5.07 8.54
N HIS A 131 -25.44 -5.70 7.39
CA HIS A 131 -25.63 -5.15 6.03
C HIS A 131 -24.78 -3.91 5.70
N GLN A 132 -23.81 -3.59 6.53
CA GLN A 132 -22.82 -2.55 6.26
C GLN A 132 -21.67 -3.14 5.44
N LYS A 133 -20.95 -2.29 4.72
CA LYS A 133 -19.72 -2.65 4.02
C LYS A 133 -18.57 -1.88 4.64
N ILE A 134 -17.60 -2.62 5.15
CA ILE A 134 -16.39 -2.04 5.74
C ILE A 134 -15.24 -2.22 4.76
N ILE A 135 -14.49 -1.15 4.49
CA ILE A 135 -13.25 -1.20 3.72
C ILE A 135 -12.11 -1.42 4.71
N VAL A 136 -11.39 -2.53 4.53
CA VAL A 136 -10.27 -2.93 5.39
C VAL A 136 -9.01 -3.07 4.54
N ASN A 137 -7.88 -2.61 5.08
CA ASN A 137 -6.59 -2.93 4.48
C ASN A 137 -6.25 -4.39 4.80
N THR A 138 -5.86 -5.18 3.80
CA THR A 138 -5.48 -6.59 4.01
C THR A 138 -4.30 -6.73 4.98
N ASP A 139 -3.43 -5.71 5.06
CA ASP A 139 -2.33 -5.67 6.02
C ASP A 139 -2.78 -5.47 7.47
N ASP A 140 -4.03 -5.07 7.70
CA ASP A 140 -4.59 -4.95 9.04
C ASP A 140 -5.28 -6.25 9.50
N ILE A 141 -5.50 -7.20 8.60
CA ILE A 141 -6.04 -8.52 8.93
C ILE A 141 -4.93 -9.38 9.55
N ILE A 142 -5.07 -9.74 10.82
CA ILE A 142 -4.14 -10.65 11.49
C ILE A 142 -4.46 -12.09 11.11
N TYR A 143 -5.72 -12.51 11.27
CA TYR A 143 -6.23 -13.79 10.79
C TYR A 143 -7.76 -13.77 10.69
N ILE A 144 -8.31 -14.79 10.06
CA ILE A 144 -9.76 -15.02 9.93
C ILE A 144 -10.04 -16.42 10.45
N GLU A 145 -11.08 -16.57 11.27
CA GLU A 145 -11.52 -17.88 11.75
C GLU A 145 -13.00 -18.15 11.49
N ALA A 146 -13.32 -19.40 11.26
CA ALA A 146 -14.71 -19.85 11.15
C ALA A 146 -15.34 -20.01 12.54
N ILE A 147 -16.50 -19.44 12.74
CA ILE A 147 -17.26 -19.55 13.97
C ILE A 147 -17.91 -20.94 14.02
N LYS A 148 -17.50 -21.77 14.97
CA LYS A 148 -17.94 -23.17 15.04
C LYS A 148 -19.42 -23.35 15.36
N THR A 149 -20.04 -22.38 16.03
CA THR A 149 -21.42 -22.40 16.47
C THR A 149 -22.41 -21.92 15.41
N GLU A 150 -21.91 -21.28 14.35
CA GLU A 150 -22.72 -20.68 13.30
C GLU A 150 -22.27 -21.15 11.92
N LYS A 151 -23.22 -21.60 11.10
CA LYS A 151 -22.91 -22.02 9.73
C LYS A 151 -22.55 -20.84 8.85
N ASN A 152 -21.40 -20.94 8.16
CA ASN A 152 -20.89 -19.90 7.25
C ASN A 152 -20.67 -18.53 7.93
N ALA A 153 -20.38 -18.49 9.22
CA ALA A 153 -20.00 -17.28 9.92
C ALA A 153 -18.47 -17.21 10.10
N LEU A 154 -17.90 -16.07 9.84
CA LEU A 154 -16.48 -15.77 9.95
C LEU A 154 -16.26 -14.59 10.89
N HIS A 155 -15.16 -14.69 11.63
CA HIS A 155 -14.63 -13.66 12.50
C HIS A 155 -13.27 -13.20 11.93
N PHE A 156 -13.16 -11.93 11.58
CA PHE A 156 -11.94 -11.27 11.15
C PHE A 156 -11.30 -10.58 12.34
N ILE A 157 -10.12 -11.00 12.70
CA ILE A 157 -9.31 -10.38 13.74
C ILE A 157 -8.37 -9.37 13.05
N LEU A 158 -8.59 -8.09 13.31
CA LEU A 158 -7.83 -6.99 12.77
C LEU A 158 -6.86 -6.44 13.84
N LYS A 159 -5.94 -5.55 13.46
CA LYS A 159 -4.99 -4.91 14.39
C LYS A 159 -5.68 -4.13 15.51
N ASN A 160 -6.77 -3.44 15.19
CA ASN A 160 -7.41 -2.49 16.10
C ASN A 160 -8.92 -2.74 16.26
N ASP A 161 -9.49 -3.73 15.60
CA ASP A 161 -10.94 -4.01 15.59
C ASP A 161 -11.20 -5.47 15.19
N ASP A 162 -12.44 -5.90 15.34
CA ASP A 162 -12.92 -7.21 14.90
C ASP A 162 -14.15 -7.04 14.02
N VAL A 163 -14.27 -7.88 12.98
CA VAL A 163 -15.39 -7.83 12.04
C VAL A 163 -16.00 -9.21 11.84
N TYR A 164 -17.32 -9.29 11.89
CA TYR A 164 -18.08 -10.51 11.65
C TYR A 164 -18.77 -10.45 10.29
N CYS A 165 -18.65 -11.50 9.49
CA CYS A 165 -19.34 -11.59 8.21
C CYS A 165 -19.76 -13.03 7.88
N ASN A 166 -20.66 -13.15 6.91
CA ASN A 166 -21.02 -14.45 6.35
C ASN A 166 -20.06 -14.81 5.22
N GLY A 167 -19.69 -16.10 5.13
CA GLY A 167 -18.81 -16.62 4.10
C GLY A 167 -18.06 -17.87 4.52
N THR A 168 -17.11 -18.29 3.73
CA THR A 168 -16.26 -19.45 4.01
C THR A 168 -14.78 -19.08 3.93
N ILE A 169 -13.94 -19.79 4.68
CA ILE A 169 -12.47 -19.62 4.63
C ILE A 169 -11.96 -19.76 3.20
N ASN A 170 -12.47 -20.72 2.42
CA ASN A 170 -12.01 -20.97 1.06
C ASN A 170 -12.31 -19.80 0.10
N GLU A 171 -13.49 -19.17 0.23
CA GLU A 171 -13.84 -17.96 -0.54
C GLU A 171 -12.86 -16.82 -0.24
N TRP A 172 -12.53 -16.61 1.04
CA TRP A 172 -11.62 -15.54 1.44
C TRP A 172 -10.15 -15.86 1.11
N GLU A 173 -9.72 -17.12 1.20
CA GLU A 173 -8.39 -17.53 0.73
C GLU A 173 -8.21 -17.24 -0.76
N ASN A 174 -9.24 -17.50 -1.59
CA ASN A 174 -9.21 -17.17 -3.02
C ASN A 174 -9.22 -15.66 -3.28
N LYS A 175 -9.99 -14.89 -2.49
CA LYS A 175 -10.11 -13.44 -2.62
C LYS A 175 -8.86 -12.69 -2.18
N LEU A 176 -8.22 -13.12 -1.09
CA LEU A 176 -7.01 -12.51 -0.53
C LEU A 176 -5.71 -12.99 -1.21
N GLY A 177 -5.77 -14.11 -1.91
CA GLY A 177 -4.64 -14.71 -2.59
C GLY A 177 -3.69 -15.46 -1.64
N LYS A 178 -2.95 -16.40 -2.21
CA LYS A 178 -2.08 -17.32 -1.46
C LYS A 178 -0.66 -16.78 -1.20
N THR A 179 -0.38 -15.56 -1.60
CA THR A 179 0.96 -14.96 -1.44
C THR A 179 1.25 -14.59 0.01
N HIS A 180 0.26 -14.02 0.68
CA HIS A 180 0.39 -13.54 2.07
C HIS A 180 -0.57 -14.21 3.04
N PHE A 181 -1.55 -14.97 2.54
CA PHE A 181 -2.53 -15.69 3.35
C PHE A 181 -2.41 -17.19 3.18
N LEU A 182 -2.57 -17.93 4.28
CA LEU A 182 -2.47 -19.39 4.32
C LEU A 182 -3.46 -19.95 5.33
N THR A 183 -4.05 -21.12 5.02
CA THR A 183 -4.89 -21.90 5.94
C THR A 183 -4.04 -22.94 6.69
N PRO A 184 -3.36 -22.61 7.81
CA PRO A 184 -2.43 -23.50 8.51
C PRO A 184 -3.14 -24.66 9.23
N TYR A 185 -4.43 -24.45 9.51
CA TYR A 185 -5.32 -25.42 10.14
C TYR A 185 -6.77 -25.20 9.66
N ARG A 186 -7.57 -26.25 9.72
CA ARG A 186 -8.99 -26.22 9.28
C ARG A 186 -9.77 -25.09 9.96
N GLY A 187 -10.39 -24.25 9.16
CA GLY A 187 -11.25 -23.15 9.65
C GLY A 187 -10.50 -21.89 10.06
N THR A 188 -9.20 -21.78 9.78
CA THR A 188 -8.42 -20.58 10.11
C THR A 188 -7.55 -20.16 8.93
N LEU A 189 -7.65 -18.92 8.50
CA LEU A 189 -6.83 -18.29 7.45
C LEU A 189 -5.95 -17.21 8.09
N VAL A 190 -4.62 -17.36 8.06
CA VAL A 190 -3.69 -16.44 8.71
C VAL A 190 -2.96 -15.58 7.69
N ASN A 191 -2.71 -14.33 8.06
CA ASN A 191 -1.78 -13.46 7.35
C ASN A 191 -0.36 -13.78 7.80
N LEU A 192 0.48 -14.24 6.86
CA LEU A 192 1.85 -14.64 7.12
C LEU A 192 2.73 -13.47 7.63
N ASN A 193 2.36 -12.22 7.31
CA ASN A 193 3.06 -11.03 7.80
C ASN A 193 2.84 -10.77 9.28
N HIS A 194 1.77 -11.33 9.85
CA HIS A 194 1.40 -11.20 11.27
C HIS A 194 1.80 -12.39 12.14
N ILE A 195 2.57 -13.33 11.60
CA ILE A 195 3.16 -14.37 12.44
C ILE A 195 4.38 -13.78 13.16
N HIS A 196 4.35 -13.82 14.49
CA HIS A 196 5.45 -13.39 15.34
C HIS A 196 6.44 -14.53 15.63
N ILE A 197 5.91 -15.72 16.02
CA ILE A 197 6.74 -16.90 16.34
C ILE A 197 6.14 -18.12 15.64
N VAL A 198 7.02 -18.99 15.12
CA VAL A 198 6.65 -20.29 14.56
C VAL A 198 7.20 -21.39 15.48
N GLU A 199 6.30 -22.08 16.14
CA GLU A 199 6.60 -23.25 16.96
C GLU A 199 6.43 -24.56 16.18
N LYS A 200 6.60 -25.71 16.86
CA LYS A 200 6.48 -27.02 16.22
C LYS A 200 5.03 -27.31 15.77
N THR A 201 4.03 -26.93 16.56
CA THR A 201 2.62 -27.26 16.35
C THR A 201 1.70 -26.05 16.44
N SER A 202 2.26 -24.84 16.59
CA SER A 202 1.52 -23.60 16.77
C SER A 202 2.21 -22.41 16.10
N LEU A 203 1.42 -21.36 15.89
CA LEU A 203 1.84 -20.04 15.44
C LEU A 203 1.44 -19.03 16.52
N ILE A 204 2.35 -18.17 16.93
CA ILE A 204 2.03 -17.01 17.77
C ILE A 204 1.91 -15.81 16.86
N MET A 205 0.75 -15.17 16.89
CA MET A 205 0.45 -14.01 16.06
C MET A 205 0.94 -12.71 16.72
N THR A 206 1.02 -11.62 15.97
CA THR A 206 1.49 -10.31 16.46
C THR A 206 0.63 -9.71 17.57
N ASN A 207 -0.63 -10.11 17.68
CA ASN A 207 -1.54 -9.74 18.77
C ASN A 207 -1.44 -10.65 20.01
N GLY A 208 -0.54 -11.66 19.98
CA GLY A 208 -0.33 -12.61 21.07
C GLY A 208 -1.15 -13.89 20.99
N ASP A 209 -2.12 -14.00 20.06
CA ASP A 209 -2.94 -15.20 19.90
C ASP A 209 -2.11 -16.39 19.45
N THR A 210 -2.45 -17.58 19.93
CA THR A 210 -1.82 -18.84 19.56
C THR A 210 -2.75 -19.68 18.71
N LEU A 211 -2.34 -19.93 17.46
CA LEU A 211 -3.11 -20.67 16.47
C LEU A 211 -2.46 -22.03 16.17
N PRO A 212 -3.22 -23.09 15.91
CA PRO A 212 -2.65 -24.40 15.60
C PRO A 212 -1.98 -24.41 14.22
N LEU A 213 -0.88 -25.16 14.11
CA LEU A 213 -0.15 -25.39 12.86
C LEU A 213 -0.11 -26.86 12.54
N SER A 214 -0.78 -27.28 11.47
CA SER A 214 -0.75 -28.66 11.02
C SER A 214 0.60 -29.04 10.39
N ARG A 215 1.01 -30.30 10.50
CA ARG A 215 2.30 -30.80 9.98
C ARG A 215 2.47 -30.53 8.49
N HIS A 216 1.39 -30.54 7.73
CA HIS A 216 1.40 -30.31 6.28
C HIS A 216 1.93 -28.91 5.91
N TYR A 217 1.56 -27.88 6.68
CA TYR A 217 1.88 -26.49 6.37
C TYR A 217 3.19 -25.98 7.00
N GLN A 218 3.82 -26.76 7.90
CA GLN A 218 5.06 -26.36 8.58
C GLN A 218 6.17 -25.98 7.58
N LYS A 219 6.34 -26.75 6.50
CA LYS A 219 7.37 -26.50 5.49
C LYS A 219 7.11 -25.20 4.73
N GLN A 220 5.86 -24.92 4.39
CA GLN A 220 5.47 -23.72 3.66
C GLN A 220 5.65 -22.46 4.50
N VAL A 221 5.22 -22.47 5.76
CA VAL A 221 5.42 -21.35 6.71
C VAL A 221 6.91 -21.07 6.90
N ARG A 222 7.73 -22.09 7.17
CA ARG A 222 9.19 -21.91 7.34
C ARG A 222 9.85 -21.38 6.06
N SER A 223 9.43 -21.82 4.87
CA SER A 223 9.95 -21.32 3.60
C SER A 223 9.63 -19.83 3.40
N PHE A 224 8.44 -19.36 3.80
CA PHE A 224 8.07 -17.96 3.76
C PHE A 224 9.00 -17.12 4.65
N PHE A 225 9.24 -17.56 5.89
CA PHE A 225 10.14 -16.88 6.82
C PHE A 225 11.59 -16.83 6.33
N ALA A 226 12.10 -17.93 5.77
CA ALA A 226 13.45 -17.96 5.20
C ALA A 226 13.62 -16.94 4.06
N LYS A 227 12.63 -16.81 3.18
CA LYS A 227 12.65 -15.81 2.10
C LYS A 227 12.58 -14.37 2.64
N LYS A 228 11.76 -14.12 3.66
CA LYS A 228 11.62 -12.80 4.28
C LYS A 228 12.92 -12.35 4.95
N THR A 229 13.62 -13.27 5.61
CA THR A 229 14.90 -12.99 6.26
C THR A 229 16.01 -12.64 5.26
N LEU A 230 16.03 -13.32 4.10
CA LEU A 230 16.99 -13.01 3.02
C LEU A 230 16.77 -11.60 2.41
N ASN A 231 15.52 -11.11 2.37
CA ASN A 231 15.20 -9.78 1.85
C ASN A 231 15.48 -8.63 2.85
N ILE A 232 15.77 -8.92 4.11
CA ILE A 232 16.12 -7.91 5.13
C ILE A 232 17.64 -7.59 5.08
N PHE A 233 18.45 -8.46 4.49
CA PHE A 233 19.91 -8.34 4.42
C PHE A 233 20.44 -7.96 3.03
N ASN A 234 19.57 -7.66 2.07
CA ASN A 234 19.87 -7.09 0.75
C ASN A 234 19.24 -5.70 0.62
#